data_e9be204f3050707e88f0adec946816af
#
_entry.id   e9be204f3050707e88f0adec946816af
#
_cell.length_a   1.000
_cell.length_b   1.000
_cell.length_c   1.000
_cell.angle_alpha   90.00
_cell.angle_beta   90.00
_cell.angle_gamma   90.00
#
_symmetry.space_group_name_H-M   'P 1'
#
loop_
_entity.id
_entity.type
_entity.pdbx_description
1 polymer ?
#
loop_
_entity_poly.entity_id
_entity_poly.type
_entity_poly.pdbx_seq_one_letter_code
_entity_poly.pdbx_strand_id
1 'polypeptide(L)'
;MVSFLRWRIKKIPMEDFKTRFADYLSHTCIPSNAPKEESDSLWREMDCLVQPNIPQKLYRFRSCSLDNFISLEQETIPVCIASKFHDKYDSLVFVNKEHIYQLIDGVFDSGVVDKMYGTKEDEESVLSIIEEQYGKELADALKTINSELPEEVREQVRSKEYLHSFLKGIEAIIQDHITYMQRDRVTKIACFTEDVRAKHMWDNYADGYSGFALEYDMQSFLNGGCETCPNIGTCDKAEKNYSHIFPVIYGDKRYDATENIVNIIFSNLLHKMGFPQMLLPIDQLLWFKSYLYKSRSYA
;
A
#
# COMPACT_ATOMS: atom_id res chain seq x y z
N MET A 1 -5.34 38.45 8.59
CA MET A 1 -4.09 38.30 9.39
C MET A 1 -4.25 37.01 10.17
N VAL A 2 -3.93 35.83 9.54
CA VAL A 2 -4.04 34.52 10.17
C VAL A 2 -2.67 34.20 10.75
N SER A 3 -2.60 34.13 12.06
CA SER A 3 -1.40 33.77 12.83
C SER A 3 -1.10 32.29 12.61
N PHE A 4 -0.09 31.98 11.82
CA PHE A 4 0.51 30.64 11.76
C PHE A 4 1.19 30.37 13.10
N LEU A 5 0.52 29.64 13.98
CA LEU A 5 1.12 29.00 15.14
C LEU A 5 2.13 27.95 14.63
N ARG A 6 3.40 28.34 14.56
CA ARG A 6 4.52 27.41 14.44
C ARG A 6 4.54 26.54 15.70
N TRP A 7 3.89 25.39 15.64
CA TRP A 7 4.14 24.31 16.58
C TRP A 7 5.61 23.94 16.47
N ARG A 8 6.42 24.28 17.49
CA ARG A 8 7.74 23.67 17.67
C ARG A 8 7.49 22.21 18.06
N ILE A 9 7.35 21.34 17.06
CA ILE A 9 7.34 19.91 17.29
C ILE A 9 8.72 19.57 17.84
N LYS A 10 8.79 19.16 19.10
CA LYS A 10 10.02 18.62 19.69
C LYS A 10 10.46 17.44 18.86
N LYS A 11 11.71 17.46 18.39
CA LYS A 11 12.31 16.34 17.67
C LYS A 11 12.21 15.09 18.54
N ILE A 12 11.42 14.12 18.09
CA ILE A 12 11.23 12.84 18.77
C ILE A 12 12.47 11.97 18.50
N PRO A 13 12.94 11.14 19.45
CA PRO A 13 13.98 10.16 19.15
C PRO A 13 13.62 9.33 17.93
N MET A 14 14.56 9.06 17.04
CA MET A 14 14.30 8.44 15.73
C MET A 14 13.63 7.06 15.85
N GLU A 15 14.01 6.28 16.88
CA GLU A 15 13.43 4.97 17.14
C GLU A 15 11.95 5.06 17.55
N ASP A 16 11.60 6.06 18.35
CA ASP A 16 10.22 6.36 18.73
C ASP A 16 9.40 6.89 17.56
N PHE A 17 10.01 7.68 16.66
CA PHE A 17 9.35 8.14 15.45
C PHE A 17 8.95 6.99 14.51
N LYS A 18 9.86 6.05 14.22
CA LYS A 18 9.57 4.92 13.33
C LYS A 18 8.45 4.04 13.88
N THR A 19 8.44 3.81 15.19
CA THR A 19 7.36 3.09 15.87
C THR A 19 6.04 3.80 15.75
N ARG A 20 6.00 5.11 16.00
CA ARG A 20 4.78 5.92 15.87
C ARG A 20 4.28 6.00 14.42
N PHE A 21 5.20 6.11 13.47
CA PHE A 21 4.84 6.09 12.06
C PHE A 21 4.27 4.74 11.64
N ALA A 22 4.85 3.63 12.10
CA ALA A 22 4.33 2.28 11.86
C ALA A 22 2.95 2.10 12.48
N ASP A 23 2.74 2.57 13.70
CA ASP A 23 1.45 2.53 14.38
C ASP A 23 0.40 3.37 13.64
N TYR A 24 0.73 4.62 13.29
CA TYR A 24 -0.14 5.48 12.48
C TYR A 24 -0.52 4.80 11.15
N LEU A 25 0.46 4.28 10.42
CA LEU A 25 0.23 3.67 9.12
C LEU A 25 -0.60 2.38 9.21
N SER A 26 -0.47 1.62 10.31
CA SER A 26 -1.23 0.39 10.52
C SER A 26 -2.72 0.67 10.75
N HIS A 27 -3.06 1.80 11.35
CA HIS A 27 -4.45 2.21 11.64
C HIS A 27 -5.05 3.14 10.58
N THR A 28 -4.23 3.67 9.66
CA THR A 28 -4.72 4.55 8.60
C THR A 28 -5.18 3.72 7.41
N CYS A 29 -6.41 3.92 6.99
CA CYS A 29 -6.97 3.40 5.75
C CYS A 29 -7.58 4.56 4.98
N ILE A 30 -7.30 4.64 3.68
CA ILE A 30 -7.93 5.60 2.77
C ILE A 30 -8.79 4.78 1.80
N PRO A 31 -10.10 4.69 2.02
CA PRO A 31 -10.97 3.95 1.13
C PRO A 31 -10.89 4.48 -0.30
N SER A 32 -10.93 3.62 -1.29
CA SER A 32 -10.85 3.99 -2.71
C SER A 32 -11.97 4.92 -3.17
N ASN A 33 -13.09 4.91 -2.46
CA ASN A 33 -14.24 5.80 -2.67
C ASN A 33 -14.26 7.03 -1.76
N ALA A 34 -13.21 7.24 -0.95
CA ALA A 34 -13.11 8.41 -0.08
C ALA A 34 -13.15 9.72 -0.92
N PRO A 35 -13.83 10.76 -0.43
CA PRO A 35 -13.76 12.09 -1.03
C PRO A 35 -12.30 12.56 -1.13
N LYS A 36 -12.01 13.31 -2.20
CA LYS A 36 -10.64 13.79 -2.45
C LYS A 36 -10.09 14.61 -1.27
N GLU A 37 -10.92 15.43 -0.67
CA GLU A 37 -10.55 16.30 0.46
C GLU A 37 -10.13 15.48 1.70
N GLU A 38 -10.81 14.36 1.94
CA GLU A 38 -10.48 13.43 3.02
C GLU A 38 -9.17 12.72 2.73
N SER A 39 -9.00 12.17 1.52
CA SER A 39 -7.75 11.57 1.08
C SER A 39 -6.57 12.55 1.20
N ASP A 40 -6.74 13.78 0.69
CA ASP A 40 -5.71 14.82 0.77
C ASP A 40 -5.39 15.23 2.23
N SER A 41 -6.38 15.14 3.14
CA SER A 41 -6.16 15.43 4.57
C SER A 41 -5.28 14.36 5.22
N LEU A 42 -5.59 13.09 4.99
CA LEU A 42 -4.82 11.96 5.53
C LEU A 42 -3.39 11.93 5.00
N TRP A 43 -3.18 12.21 3.72
CA TRP A 43 -1.85 12.37 3.15
C TRP A 43 -1.07 13.52 3.79
N ARG A 44 -1.71 14.68 4.03
CA ARG A 44 -1.07 15.81 4.73
C ARG A 44 -0.72 15.48 6.17
N GLU A 45 -1.57 14.76 6.89
CA GLU A 45 -1.26 14.31 8.26
C GLU A 45 -0.02 13.42 8.29
N MET A 46 0.08 12.49 7.35
CA MET A 46 1.24 11.62 7.20
C MET A 46 2.50 12.43 6.90
N ASP A 47 2.44 13.39 5.98
CA ASP A 47 3.55 14.28 5.67
C ASP A 47 3.97 15.12 6.89
N CYS A 48 3.02 15.67 7.64
CA CYS A 48 3.29 16.40 8.87
C CYS A 48 4.00 15.54 9.94
N LEU A 49 3.72 14.25 9.97
CA LEU A 49 4.39 13.32 10.87
C LEU A 49 5.83 13.02 10.39
N VAL A 50 6.03 12.85 9.09
CA VAL A 50 7.29 12.40 8.51
C VAL A 50 8.30 13.52 8.36
N GLN A 51 7.90 14.65 7.77
CA GLN A 51 8.79 15.77 7.42
C GLN A 51 9.74 16.24 8.54
N PRO A 52 9.27 16.47 9.78
CA PRO A 52 10.15 16.96 10.85
C PRO A 52 11.21 15.93 11.29
N ASN A 53 11.00 14.67 10.92
CA ASN A 53 11.79 13.53 11.34
C ASN A 53 12.71 13.00 10.23
N ILE A 54 12.68 13.59 9.03
CA ILE A 54 13.63 13.23 7.98
C ILE A 54 15.05 13.57 8.44
N PRO A 55 15.99 12.61 8.39
CA PRO A 55 17.39 12.85 8.76
C PRO A 55 18.01 13.97 7.90
N GLN A 56 18.89 14.76 8.51
CA GLN A 56 19.60 15.82 7.76
C GLN A 56 20.45 15.24 6.63
N LYS A 57 21.00 14.04 6.85
CA LYS A 57 21.86 13.36 5.90
C LYS A 57 21.35 11.95 5.65
N LEU A 58 21.30 11.58 4.38
CA LEU A 58 21.05 10.22 3.93
C LEU A 58 22.12 9.78 2.94
N TYR A 59 22.36 8.49 2.85
CA TYR A 59 23.47 7.93 2.07
C TYR A 59 22.95 6.91 1.05
N ARG A 60 23.62 6.86 -0.11
CA ARG A 60 23.44 5.80 -1.10
C ARG A 60 24.79 5.22 -1.49
N PHE A 61 24.87 3.91 -1.49
CA PHE A 61 26.05 3.15 -1.86
C PHE A 61 26.00 2.77 -3.32
N ARG A 62 27.15 2.84 -4.00
CA ARG A 62 27.29 2.61 -5.43
C ARG A 62 28.59 1.88 -5.75
N SER A 63 28.53 0.97 -6.72
CA SER A 63 29.71 0.43 -7.37
C SER A 63 30.36 1.46 -8.29
N CYS A 64 31.65 1.31 -8.59
CA CYS A 64 32.39 2.11 -9.56
C CYS A 64 32.05 1.66 -11.00
N SER A 65 30.79 1.86 -11.42
CA SER A 65 30.34 1.58 -12.80
C SER A 65 30.16 2.87 -13.60
N LEU A 66 30.21 2.76 -14.92
CA LEU A 66 30.02 3.90 -15.83
C LEU A 66 28.65 4.57 -15.59
N ASP A 67 27.60 3.77 -15.44
CA ASP A 67 26.23 4.30 -15.22
C ASP A 67 26.12 5.09 -13.92
N ASN A 68 26.81 4.65 -12.86
CA ASN A 68 26.84 5.36 -11.59
C ASN A 68 27.63 6.67 -11.70
N PHE A 69 28.71 6.72 -12.46
CA PHE A 69 29.46 7.95 -12.70
C PHE A 69 28.69 8.93 -13.61
N ILE A 70 28.00 8.45 -14.64
CA ILE A 70 27.11 9.28 -15.46
C ILE A 70 25.98 9.90 -14.60
N SER A 71 25.37 9.10 -13.71
CA SER A 71 24.33 9.59 -12.81
C SER A 71 24.85 10.66 -11.84
N LEU A 72 26.10 10.52 -11.38
CA LEU A 72 26.77 11.49 -10.53
C LEU A 72 27.07 12.79 -11.30
N GLU A 73 27.61 12.69 -12.51
CA GLU A 73 27.88 13.84 -13.38
C GLU A 73 26.60 14.62 -13.72
N GLN A 74 25.51 13.90 -13.94
CA GLN A 74 24.21 14.50 -14.27
C GLN A 74 23.39 14.94 -13.03
N GLU A 75 23.93 14.79 -11.82
CA GLU A 75 23.27 15.10 -10.56
C GLU A 75 21.88 14.43 -10.45
N THR A 76 21.76 13.18 -10.93
CA THR A 76 20.51 12.43 -10.95
C THR A 76 20.49 11.35 -9.88
N ILE A 77 19.30 11.07 -9.36
CA ILE A 77 19.07 9.96 -8.45
C ILE A 77 18.43 8.81 -9.25
N PRO A 78 19.19 7.74 -9.57
CA PRO A 78 18.63 6.59 -10.25
C PRO A 78 17.56 5.92 -9.38
N VAL A 79 16.42 5.63 -9.98
CA VAL A 79 15.30 4.91 -9.37
C VAL A 79 15.05 3.62 -10.13
N CYS A 80 14.61 2.58 -9.46
CA CYS A 80 14.28 1.31 -10.11
C CYS A 80 12.97 0.73 -9.60
N ILE A 81 12.41 -0.19 -10.35
CA ILE A 81 11.25 -0.99 -9.93
C ILE A 81 11.67 -2.03 -8.90
N ALA A 82 10.76 -2.44 -8.04
CA ALA A 82 11.06 -3.35 -6.93
C ALA A 82 11.62 -4.71 -7.40
N SER A 83 11.23 -5.20 -8.57
CA SER A 83 11.76 -6.45 -9.14
C SER A 83 13.26 -6.42 -9.47
N LYS A 84 13.88 -5.24 -9.47
CA LYS A 84 15.32 -5.08 -9.67
C LYS A 84 16.13 -5.08 -8.37
N PHE A 85 15.47 -5.15 -7.22
CA PHE A 85 16.16 -5.29 -5.95
C PHE A 85 16.69 -6.72 -5.77
N HIS A 86 17.78 -6.86 -5.01
CA HIS A 86 18.37 -8.18 -4.70
C HIS A 86 17.41 -9.06 -3.90
N ASP A 87 16.63 -8.46 -3.02
CA ASP A 87 15.59 -9.18 -2.29
C ASP A 87 14.38 -9.43 -3.20
N LYS A 88 14.20 -10.69 -3.60
CA LYS A 88 13.04 -11.12 -4.41
C LYS A 88 11.70 -10.99 -3.70
N TYR A 89 11.71 -10.81 -2.39
CA TYR A 89 10.51 -10.62 -1.57
C TYR A 89 10.23 -9.16 -1.24
N ASP A 90 11.11 -8.24 -1.67
CA ASP A 90 10.89 -6.82 -1.49
C ASP A 90 9.56 -6.39 -2.12
N SER A 91 8.84 -5.55 -1.39
CA SER A 91 7.55 -4.98 -1.82
C SER A 91 6.42 -6.00 -2.03
N LEU A 92 6.58 -7.25 -1.62
CA LEU A 92 5.50 -8.22 -1.64
C LEU A 92 4.67 -8.15 -0.36
N VAL A 93 3.35 -8.21 -0.51
CA VAL A 93 2.41 -8.34 0.61
C VAL A 93 2.34 -9.77 1.12
N PHE A 94 1.88 -9.94 2.34
CA PHE A 94 1.41 -11.22 2.85
C PHE A 94 -0.10 -11.32 2.64
N VAL A 95 -0.57 -12.48 2.22
CA VAL A 95 -1.99 -12.81 2.12
C VAL A 95 -2.22 -14.12 2.88
N ASN A 96 -3.03 -14.03 3.91
CA ASN A 96 -3.41 -15.19 4.71
C ASN A 96 -4.56 -15.94 4.02
N LYS A 97 -4.22 -16.91 3.21
CA LYS A 97 -5.19 -17.72 2.45
C LYS A 97 -6.12 -18.50 3.38
N GLU A 98 -5.58 -19.06 4.45
CA GLU A 98 -6.37 -19.82 5.42
C GLU A 98 -7.44 -18.93 6.08
N HIS A 99 -7.09 -17.69 6.39
CA HIS A 99 -8.06 -16.71 6.89
C HIS A 99 -9.18 -16.41 5.88
N ILE A 100 -8.86 -16.31 4.58
CA ILE A 100 -9.87 -16.12 3.54
C ILE A 100 -10.87 -17.28 3.53
N TYR A 101 -10.39 -18.53 3.59
CA TYR A 101 -11.26 -19.69 3.67
C TYR A 101 -12.09 -19.69 4.94
N GLN A 102 -11.51 -19.34 6.09
CA GLN A 102 -12.23 -19.21 7.36
C GLN A 102 -13.33 -18.15 7.33
N LEU A 103 -13.09 -17.01 6.66
CA LEU A 103 -14.13 -15.98 6.47
C LEU A 103 -15.31 -16.53 5.67
N ILE A 104 -15.05 -17.26 4.59
CA ILE A 104 -16.12 -17.90 3.79
C ILE A 104 -16.85 -18.92 4.62
N ASP A 105 -16.13 -19.79 5.32
CA ASP A 105 -16.72 -20.78 6.21
C ASP A 105 -17.62 -20.12 7.25
N GLY A 106 -17.17 -19.02 7.86
CA GLY A 106 -17.96 -18.25 8.82
C GLY A 106 -19.25 -17.67 8.22
N VAL A 107 -19.22 -17.21 6.97
CA VAL A 107 -20.43 -16.74 6.28
C VAL A 107 -21.44 -17.87 6.10
N PHE A 108 -21.00 -19.07 5.68
CA PHE A 108 -21.89 -20.23 5.55
C PHE A 108 -22.41 -20.71 6.91
N ASP A 109 -21.52 -20.84 7.88
CA ASP A 109 -21.85 -21.33 9.22
C ASP A 109 -22.80 -20.37 9.98
N SER A 110 -22.81 -19.08 9.62
CA SER A 110 -23.76 -18.09 10.16
C SER A 110 -25.19 -18.23 9.64
N GLY A 111 -25.39 -19.04 8.59
CA GLY A 111 -26.67 -19.19 7.91
C GLY A 111 -27.10 -17.98 7.07
N VAL A 112 -26.23 -16.99 6.87
CA VAL A 112 -26.53 -15.79 6.06
C VAL A 112 -26.83 -16.18 4.62
N VAL A 113 -26.08 -17.15 4.07
CA VAL A 113 -26.29 -17.63 2.70
C VAL A 113 -27.68 -18.27 2.56
N ASP A 114 -28.07 -19.12 3.50
CA ASP A 114 -29.39 -19.76 3.48
C ASP A 114 -30.53 -18.74 3.61
N LYS A 115 -30.35 -17.70 4.43
CA LYS A 115 -31.31 -16.61 4.55
C LYS A 115 -31.41 -15.77 3.29
N MET A 116 -30.26 -15.44 2.67
CA MET A 116 -30.22 -14.65 1.43
C MET A 116 -31.00 -15.31 0.28
N TYR A 117 -31.04 -16.63 0.24
CA TYR A 117 -31.75 -17.43 -0.75
C TYR A 117 -33.03 -18.11 -0.21
N GLY A 118 -33.48 -17.71 0.98
CA GLY A 118 -34.66 -18.24 1.64
C GLY A 118 -35.95 -17.53 1.29
N THR A 119 -36.72 -17.12 2.31
CA THR A 119 -37.93 -16.32 2.11
C THR A 119 -37.57 -14.86 1.76
N LYS A 120 -38.55 -14.11 1.22
CA LYS A 120 -38.35 -12.66 0.97
C LYS A 120 -38.04 -11.87 2.25
N GLU A 121 -38.63 -12.27 3.37
CA GLU A 121 -38.42 -11.64 4.69
C GLU A 121 -36.98 -11.91 5.16
N ASP A 122 -36.47 -13.12 4.95
CA ASP A 122 -35.08 -13.47 5.26
C ASP A 122 -34.07 -12.68 4.40
N GLU A 123 -34.32 -12.60 3.11
CA GLU A 123 -33.51 -11.81 2.16
C GLU A 123 -33.48 -10.32 2.57
N GLU A 124 -34.64 -9.72 2.82
CA GLU A 124 -34.73 -8.31 3.24
C GLU A 124 -33.99 -8.06 4.57
N SER A 125 -34.05 -9.00 5.50
CA SER A 125 -33.30 -8.92 6.75
C SER A 125 -31.80 -8.90 6.54
N VAL A 126 -31.29 -9.76 5.66
CA VAL A 126 -29.84 -9.81 5.32
C VAL A 126 -29.43 -8.53 4.59
N LEU A 127 -30.21 -8.08 3.61
CA LEU A 127 -29.94 -6.86 2.86
C LEU A 127 -29.92 -5.61 3.75
N SER A 128 -30.79 -5.55 4.75
CA SER A 128 -30.78 -4.45 5.74
C SER A 128 -29.49 -4.38 6.54
N ILE A 129 -28.94 -5.54 6.97
CA ILE A 129 -27.66 -5.59 7.68
C ILE A 129 -26.51 -5.14 6.76
N ILE A 130 -26.55 -5.57 5.50
CA ILE A 130 -25.54 -5.18 4.51
C ILE A 130 -25.61 -3.68 4.21
N GLU A 131 -26.83 -3.12 4.09
CA GLU A 131 -27.03 -1.68 3.88
C GLU A 131 -26.45 -0.86 5.05
N GLU A 132 -26.66 -1.30 6.29
CA GLU A 132 -26.15 -0.63 7.48
C GLU A 132 -24.62 -0.66 7.56
N GLN A 133 -23.99 -1.79 7.19
CA GLN A 133 -22.55 -1.97 7.33
C GLN A 133 -21.74 -1.50 6.13
N TYR A 134 -22.25 -1.66 4.92
CA TYR A 134 -21.51 -1.47 3.67
C TYR A 134 -22.16 -0.46 2.71
N GLY A 135 -23.32 0.06 3.08
CA GLY A 135 -24.04 1.05 2.29
C GLY A 135 -25.06 0.47 1.33
N LYS A 136 -25.97 1.35 0.93
CA LYS A 136 -27.13 1.02 0.11
C LYS A 136 -26.78 0.49 -1.29
N GLU A 137 -25.71 1.02 -1.89
CA GLU A 137 -25.31 0.61 -3.24
C GLU A 137 -24.96 -0.89 -3.31
N LEU A 138 -24.28 -1.42 -2.29
CA LEU A 138 -23.96 -2.84 -2.24
C LEU A 138 -25.21 -3.69 -1.99
N ALA A 139 -26.10 -3.25 -1.10
CA ALA A 139 -27.33 -3.96 -0.82
C ALA A 139 -28.24 -4.04 -2.05
N ASP A 140 -28.42 -2.93 -2.77
CA ASP A 140 -29.18 -2.87 -4.03
C ASP A 140 -28.57 -3.74 -5.14
N ALA A 141 -27.24 -3.76 -5.24
CA ALA A 141 -26.51 -4.62 -6.16
C ALA A 141 -26.75 -6.10 -5.86
N LEU A 142 -26.61 -6.51 -4.61
CA LEU A 142 -26.82 -7.90 -4.21
C LEU A 142 -28.27 -8.34 -4.43
N LYS A 143 -29.25 -7.47 -4.15
CA LYS A 143 -30.65 -7.72 -4.42
C LYS A 143 -30.90 -7.95 -5.92
N THR A 144 -30.31 -7.12 -6.76
CA THR A 144 -30.42 -7.24 -8.22
C THR A 144 -29.81 -8.56 -8.70
N ILE A 145 -28.57 -8.86 -8.25
CA ILE A 145 -27.90 -10.14 -8.56
C ILE A 145 -28.80 -11.30 -8.19
N ASN A 146 -29.29 -11.31 -6.96
CA ASN A 146 -30.11 -12.41 -6.46
C ASN A 146 -31.38 -12.60 -7.30
N SER A 147 -31.99 -11.52 -7.77
CA SER A 147 -33.19 -11.59 -8.62
C SER A 147 -32.92 -12.09 -10.04
N GLU A 148 -31.73 -11.83 -10.59
CA GLU A 148 -31.38 -12.14 -11.98
C GLU A 148 -30.61 -13.47 -12.14
N LEU A 149 -30.09 -14.06 -11.04
CA LEU A 149 -29.35 -15.31 -11.09
C LEU A 149 -30.23 -16.49 -11.51
N PRO A 150 -29.83 -17.28 -12.52
CA PRO A 150 -30.45 -18.54 -12.83
C PRO A 150 -30.43 -19.51 -11.63
N GLU A 151 -31.46 -20.33 -11.48
CA GLU A 151 -31.57 -21.26 -10.34
C GLU A 151 -30.35 -22.18 -10.20
N GLU A 152 -29.82 -22.67 -11.32
CA GLU A 152 -28.59 -23.51 -11.35
C GLU A 152 -27.38 -22.78 -10.75
N VAL A 153 -27.25 -21.48 -10.98
CA VAL A 153 -26.16 -20.66 -10.42
C VAL A 153 -26.40 -20.37 -8.93
N ARG A 154 -27.65 -20.15 -8.53
CA ARG A 154 -28.00 -19.99 -7.12
C ARG A 154 -27.61 -21.22 -6.30
N GLU A 155 -27.94 -22.41 -6.79
CA GLU A 155 -27.55 -23.68 -6.15
C GLU A 155 -26.02 -23.81 -6.01
N GLN A 156 -25.26 -23.38 -7.04
CA GLN A 156 -23.80 -23.39 -7.00
C GLN A 156 -23.24 -22.39 -5.94
N VAL A 157 -23.77 -21.17 -5.88
CA VAL A 157 -23.35 -20.15 -4.92
C VAL A 157 -23.67 -20.54 -3.48
N ARG A 158 -24.71 -21.35 -3.28
CA ARG A 158 -25.07 -21.93 -1.95
C ARG A 158 -24.14 -23.05 -1.51
N SER A 159 -23.28 -23.57 -2.40
CA SER A 159 -22.33 -24.62 -2.06
C SER A 159 -21.00 -24.04 -1.59
N LYS A 160 -20.65 -24.34 -0.35
CA LYS A 160 -19.36 -24.01 0.25
C LYS A 160 -18.19 -24.60 -0.55
N GLU A 161 -18.35 -25.84 -0.99
CA GLU A 161 -17.34 -26.56 -1.79
C GLU A 161 -17.14 -25.89 -3.15
N TYR A 162 -18.20 -25.38 -3.77
CA TYR A 162 -18.10 -24.66 -5.02
C TYR A 162 -17.31 -23.36 -4.85
N LEU A 163 -17.61 -22.56 -3.82
CA LEU A 163 -16.88 -21.32 -3.55
C LEU A 163 -15.40 -21.56 -3.21
N HIS A 164 -15.12 -22.59 -2.43
CA HIS A 164 -13.73 -23.00 -2.17
C HIS A 164 -12.98 -23.39 -3.44
N SER A 165 -13.62 -24.17 -4.31
CA SER A 165 -13.06 -24.58 -5.60
C SER A 165 -12.83 -23.37 -6.53
N PHE A 166 -13.79 -22.47 -6.58
CA PHE A 166 -13.70 -21.23 -7.35
C PHE A 166 -12.52 -20.37 -6.86
N LEU A 167 -12.42 -20.11 -5.56
CA LEU A 167 -11.31 -19.35 -4.98
C LEU A 167 -9.96 -19.99 -5.29
N LYS A 168 -9.85 -21.31 -5.17
CA LYS A 168 -8.63 -22.04 -5.50
C LYS A 168 -8.25 -21.88 -6.97
N GLY A 169 -9.21 -21.83 -7.86
CA GLY A 169 -8.99 -21.60 -9.28
C GLY A 169 -8.45 -20.21 -9.62
N ILE A 170 -8.89 -19.18 -8.90
CA ILE A 170 -8.47 -17.79 -9.15
C ILE A 170 -7.24 -17.37 -8.33
N GLU A 171 -6.86 -18.13 -7.33
CA GLU A 171 -5.77 -17.78 -6.40
C GLU A 171 -4.44 -17.52 -7.10
N ALA A 172 -4.04 -18.39 -8.03
CA ALA A 172 -2.81 -18.23 -8.79
C ALA A 172 -2.84 -16.96 -9.65
N ILE A 173 -3.96 -16.71 -10.32
CA ILE A 173 -4.15 -15.54 -11.19
C ILE A 173 -4.04 -14.23 -10.37
N ILE A 174 -4.65 -14.22 -9.19
CA ILE A 174 -4.60 -13.06 -8.30
C ILE A 174 -3.19 -12.84 -7.78
N GLN A 175 -2.51 -13.90 -7.33
CA GLN A 175 -1.15 -13.81 -6.83
C GLN A 175 -0.19 -13.29 -7.91
N ASP A 176 -0.30 -13.77 -9.14
CA ASP A 176 0.51 -13.32 -10.26
C ASP A 176 0.22 -11.84 -10.58
N HIS A 177 -1.05 -11.45 -10.61
CA HIS A 177 -1.45 -10.08 -10.88
C HIS A 177 -0.94 -9.11 -9.79
N ILE A 178 -1.08 -9.47 -8.51
CA ILE A 178 -0.58 -8.68 -7.38
C ILE A 178 0.93 -8.54 -7.48
N THR A 179 1.65 -9.63 -7.67
CA THR A 179 3.11 -9.63 -7.80
C THR A 179 3.56 -8.72 -8.95
N TYR A 180 2.90 -8.82 -10.10
CA TYR A 180 3.19 -7.97 -11.25
C TYR A 180 2.94 -6.48 -10.97
N MET A 181 1.79 -6.15 -10.40
CA MET A 181 1.44 -4.77 -10.09
C MET A 181 2.39 -4.16 -9.06
N GLN A 182 2.75 -4.90 -8.02
CA GLN A 182 3.66 -4.42 -6.99
C GLN A 182 5.10 -4.27 -7.48
N ARG A 183 5.62 -5.27 -8.19
CA ARG A 183 7.05 -5.33 -8.51
C ARG A 183 7.42 -4.66 -9.81
N ASP A 184 6.57 -4.75 -10.83
CA ASP A 184 7.00 -4.48 -12.19
C ASP A 184 6.39 -3.21 -12.80
N ARG A 185 5.32 -2.66 -12.25
CA ARG A 185 4.63 -1.56 -12.92
C ARG A 185 4.44 -0.27 -12.13
N VAL A 186 4.21 -0.33 -10.83
CA VAL A 186 3.54 0.80 -10.19
C VAL A 186 4.50 1.87 -9.69
N THR A 187 5.61 1.50 -9.06
CA THR A 187 6.43 2.50 -8.36
C THR A 187 7.91 2.31 -8.61
N LYS A 188 8.58 3.42 -8.90
CA LYS A 188 10.03 3.49 -8.95
C LYS A 188 10.55 3.96 -7.60
N ILE A 189 11.52 3.22 -7.04
CA ILE A 189 12.00 3.38 -5.67
C ILE A 189 13.49 3.73 -5.69
N ALA A 190 13.86 4.65 -4.80
CA ALA A 190 15.25 4.92 -4.44
C ALA A 190 15.42 4.66 -2.95
N CYS A 191 16.30 3.73 -2.57
CA CYS A 191 16.58 3.43 -1.18
C CYS A 191 17.77 4.26 -0.68
N PHE A 192 17.64 4.78 0.53
CA PHE A 192 18.68 5.49 1.26
C PHE A 192 18.92 4.82 2.61
N THR A 193 20.06 5.03 3.19
CA THR A 193 20.37 4.65 4.57
C THR A 193 20.81 5.84 5.40
N GLU A 194 20.62 5.76 6.70
CA GLU A 194 21.03 6.77 7.66
C GLU A 194 22.48 6.58 8.14
N ASP A 195 23.05 5.38 7.99
CA ASP A 195 24.38 5.05 8.47
C ASP A 195 25.35 4.75 7.32
N VAL A 196 26.32 5.65 7.14
CA VAL A 196 27.40 5.47 6.17
C VAL A 196 28.36 4.34 6.54
N ARG A 197 28.34 3.89 7.82
CA ARG A 197 29.22 2.81 8.31
C ARG A 197 28.58 1.44 8.23
N ALA A 198 27.33 1.35 7.74
CA ALA A 198 26.58 0.12 7.62
C ALA A 198 27.34 -0.90 6.74
N LYS A 199 27.98 -1.89 7.38
CA LYS A 199 28.86 -2.86 6.72
C LYS A 199 28.16 -3.57 5.56
N HIS A 200 26.92 -4.03 5.77
CA HIS A 200 26.16 -4.73 4.75
C HIS A 200 25.88 -3.88 3.50
N MET A 201 25.82 -2.55 3.65
CA MET A 201 25.65 -1.63 2.51
C MET A 201 26.94 -1.54 1.67
N TRP A 202 28.11 -1.52 2.34
CA TRP A 202 29.40 -1.55 1.65
C TRP A 202 29.62 -2.88 0.95
N ASP A 203 29.26 -3.99 1.60
CA ASP A 203 29.45 -5.34 1.03
C ASP A 203 28.56 -5.55 -0.21
N ASN A 204 27.30 -5.15 -0.15
CA ASN A 204 26.31 -5.51 -1.16
C ASN A 204 26.08 -4.45 -2.26
N TYR A 205 26.35 -3.17 -1.98
CA TYR A 205 26.03 -2.08 -2.89
C TYR A 205 27.24 -1.25 -3.33
N ALA A 206 28.41 -1.44 -2.69
CA ALA A 206 29.65 -0.78 -3.02
C ALA A 206 30.76 -1.78 -3.35
N ASP A 207 30.43 -2.90 -3.97
CA ASP A 207 31.34 -3.95 -4.44
C ASP A 207 32.39 -4.35 -3.36
N GLY A 208 31.95 -4.64 -2.14
CA GLY A 208 32.85 -5.03 -1.06
C GLY A 208 33.90 -3.97 -0.74
N TYR A 209 33.46 -2.72 -0.56
CA TYR A 209 34.32 -1.54 -0.27
C TYR A 209 35.16 -1.02 -1.44
N SER A 210 35.00 -1.52 -2.66
CA SER A 210 35.66 -0.94 -3.84
C SER A 210 34.87 0.18 -4.50
N GLY A 211 33.64 0.39 -4.07
CA GLY A 211 32.75 1.43 -4.55
C GLY A 211 32.80 2.71 -3.69
N PHE A 212 31.73 3.48 -3.71
CA PHE A 212 31.62 4.76 -2.99
C PHE A 212 30.25 4.94 -2.37
N ALA A 213 30.14 5.88 -1.41
CA ALA A 213 28.88 6.32 -0.84
C ALA A 213 28.67 7.80 -1.17
N LEU A 214 27.46 8.15 -1.61
CA LEU A 214 27.01 9.51 -1.81
C LEU A 214 26.26 9.98 -0.57
N GLU A 215 26.66 11.13 -0.03
CA GLU A 215 25.93 11.81 1.03
C GLU A 215 24.98 12.84 0.40
N TYR A 216 23.71 12.79 0.79
CA TYR A 216 22.68 13.73 0.37
C TYR A 216 22.32 14.63 1.54
N ASP A 217 22.45 15.95 1.38
CA ASP A 217 21.88 16.92 2.30
C ASP A 217 20.37 17.03 2.07
N MET A 218 19.62 16.38 2.95
CA MET A 218 18.16 16.32 2.84
C MET A 218 17.51 17.69 3.11
N GLN A 219 18.15 18.57 3.84
CA GLN A 219 17.65 19.94 4.04
C GLN A 219 17.65 20.72 2.71
N SER A 220 18.75 20.68 1.97
CA SER A 220 18.83 21.29 0.65
C SER A 220 17.86 20.64 -0.33
N PHE A 221 17.76 19.33 -0.30
CA PHE A 221 16.83 18.58 -1.16
C PHE A 221 15.38 18.94 -0.89
N LEU A 222 14.99 19.05 0.38
CA LEU A 222 13.65 19.35 0.82
C LEU A 222 13.28 20.82 0.63
N ASN A 223 14.22 21.74 0.78
CA ASN A 223 14.00 23.18 0.57
C ASN A 223 14.01 23.60 -0.91
N GLY A 224 13.99 22.59 -1.82
CA GLY A 224 13.91 22.84 -3.24
C GLY A 224 15.24 23.08 -3.92
N GLY A 225 16.38 22.95 -3.20
CA GLY A 225 17.77 22.77 -3.67
C GLY A 225 18.30 23.54 -4.90
N CYS A 226 17.47 24.32 -5.53
CA CYS A 226 17.79 25.04 -6.74
C CYS A 226 18.17 26.48 -6.40
N GLU A 227 19.35 26.71 -5.84
CA GLU A 227 19.88 28.09 -5.65
C GLU A 227 19.87 28.91 -6.95
N THR A 228 19.89 28.22 -8.09
CA THR A 228 19.84 28.81 -9.43
C THR A 228 18.47 28.78 -10.09
N CYS A 229 17.44 28.23 -9.45
CA CYS A 229 16.11 28.14 -10.04
C CYS A 229 15.42 29.52 -10.02
N PRO A 230 14.99 30.06 -11.18
CA PRO A 230 14.31 31.37 -11.23
C PRO A 230 12.94 31.35 -10.50
N ASN A 231 12.43 30.19 -10.11
CA ASN A 231 11.15 29.99 -9.42
C ASN A 231 11.31 29.65 -7.94
N ILE A 232 12.38 30.10 -7.29
CA ILE A 232 12.56 29.93 -5.84
C ILE A 232 11.33 30.49 -5.11
N GLY A 233 10.68 29.63 -4.31
CA GLY A 233 9.49 29.99 -3.52
C GLY A 233 8.15 29.80 -4.22
N THR A 234 8.11 29.51 -5.53
CA THR A 234 6.88 29.22 -6.28
C THR A 234 6.93 27.90 -7.05
N CYS A 235 7.98 27.10 -6.81
CA CYS A 235 8.18 25.86 -7.52
C CYS A 235 7.34 24.71 -6.91
N ASP A 236 6.27 24.34 -7.57
CA ASP A 236 5.43 23.16 -7.23
C ASP A 236 6.23 21.86 -7.11
N LYS A 237 7.44 21.79 -7.67
CA LYS A 237 8.30 20.61 -7.60
C LYS A 237 8.94 20.41 -6.22
N ALA A 238 9.18 21.47 -5.48
CA ALA A 238 9.71 21.38 -4.12
C ALA A 238 8.69 20.71 -3.20
N GLU A 239 7.45 21.19 -3.19
CA GLU A 239 6.36 20.57 -2.43
C GLU A 239 6.18 19.07 -2.76
N LYS A 240 6.30 18.68 -4.02
CA LYS A 240 6.15 17.28 -4.46
C LYS A 240 7.27 16.34 -4.02
N ASN A 241 8.46 16.85 -3.71
CA ASN A 241 9.57 16.02 -3.25
C ASN A 241 9.42 15.57 -1.80
N TYR A 242 8.73 16.34 -0.96
CA TYR A 242 8.52 16.01 0.46
C TYR A 242 7.64 14.77 0.64
N SER A 243 6.58 14.66 -0.15
CA SER A 243 5.58 13.62 -0.05
C SER A 243 6.04 12.23 -0.51
N HIS A 244 7.36 12.06 -0.76
CA HIS A 244 7.89 10.82 -1.33
C HIS A 244 9.07 10.21 -0.56
N ILE A 245 9.40 10.75 0.61
CA ILE A 245 10.49 10.23 1.47
C ILE A 245 9.88 9.70 2.76
N PHE A 246 9.93 8.38 2.91
CA PHE A 246 9.32 7.68 4.03
C PHE A 246 10.29 6.71 4.69
N PRO A 247 10.19 6.50 6.01
CA PRO A 247 10.99 5.50 6.69
C PRO A 247 10.54 4.09 6.30
N VAL A 248 11.49 3.18 6.11
CA VAL A 248 11.19 1.76 5.97
C VAL A 248 10.92 1.17 7.36
N ILE A 249 9.86 0.40 7.46
CA ILE A 249 9.40 -0.28 8.68
C ILE A 249 9.88 -1.72 8.62
N TYR A 250 10.83 -2.07 9.48
CA TYR A 250 11.30 -3.45 9.60
C TYR A 250 10.53 -4.17 10.70
N GLY A 251 9.84 -5.24 10.33
CA GLY A 251 9.05 -6.09 11.22
C GLY A 251 9.36 -7.57 11.02
N ASP A 252 8.75 -8.42 11.84
CA ASP A 252 8.87 -9.88 11.72
C ASP A 252 8.02 -10.42 10.58
N LYS A 253 7.03 -9.65 10.14
CA LYS A 253 6.09 -10.01 9.07
C LYS A 253 6.02 -8.90 8.02
N ARG A 254 5.65 -9.27 6.81
CA ARG A 254 5.26 -8.33 5.74
C ARG A 254 3.91 -7.70 6.07
N TYR A 255 3.57 -6.65 5.35
CA TYR A 255 2.23 -6.08 5.42
C TYR A 255 1.17 -7.13 5.06
N ASP A 256 0.22 -7.34 5.96
CA ASP A 256 -0.91 -8.24 5.74
C ASP A 256 -2.00 -7.50 4.95
N ALA A 257 -2.15 -7.88 3.70
CA ALA A 257 -3.10 -7.29 2.77
C ALA A 257 -4.35 -8.16 2.58
N THR A 258 -4.58 -9.14 3.46
CA THR A 258 -5.62 -10.14 3.28
C THR A 258 -7.00 -9.51 3.05
N GLU A 259 -7.42 -8.58 3.88
CA GLU A 259 -8.73 -7.91 3.75
C GLU A 259 -8.83 -7.11 2.44
N ASN A 260 -7.79 -6.36 2.09
CA ASN A 260 -7.77 -5.62 0.83
C ASN A 260 -7.86 -6.54 -0.38
N ILE A 261 -7.18 -7.68 -0.34
CA ILE A 261 -7.21 -8.66 -1.41
C ILE A 261 -8.58 -9.31 -1.53
N VAL A 262 -9.23 -9.62 -0.40
CA VAL A 262 -10.62 -10.09 -0.38
C VAL A 262 -11.54 -9.07 -1.06
N ASN A 263 -11.46 -7.79 -0.69
CA ASN A 263 -12.26 -6.73 -1.29
C ASN A 263 -11.99 -6.57 -2.80
N ILE A 264 -10.73 -6.67 -3.24
CA ILE A 264 -10.36 -6.65 -4.67
C ILE A 264 -10.99 -7.83 -5.41
N ILE A 265 -10.93 -9.04 -4.86
CA ILE A 265 -11.49 -10.25 -5.46
C ILE A 265 -12.99 -10.09 -5.64
N PHE A 266 -13.69 -9.72 -4.57
CA PHE A 266 -15.14 -9.56 -4.61
C PHE A 266 -15.56 -8.41 -5.53
N SER A 267 -14.88 -7.26 -5.50
CA SER A 267 -15.16 -6.13 -6.39
C SER A 267 -14.98 -6.52 -7.87
N ASN A 268 -13.93 -7.26 -8.19
CA ASN A 268 -13.71 -7.77 -9.57
C ASN A 268 -14.77 -8.79 -9.99
N LEU A 269 -15.21 -9.64 -9.07
CA LEU A 269 -16.28 -10.60 -9.33
C LEU A 269 -17.59 -9.86 -9.65
N LEU A 270 -17.97 -8.91 -8.81
CA LEU A 270 -19.16 -8.08 -9.00
C LEU A 270 -19.09 -7.29 -10.32
N HIS A 271 -17.93 -6.74 -10.65
CA HIS A 271 -17.74 -6.03 -11.92
C HIS A 271 -17.94 -6.94 -13.14
N LYS A 272 -17.42 -8.18 -13.10
CA LYS A 272 -17.67 -9.17 -14.18
C LYS A 272 -19.13 -9.55 -14.32
N MET A 273 -19.91 -9.39 -13.26
CA MET A 273 -21.36 -9.60 -13.26
C MET A 273 -22.14 -8.36 -13.70
N GLY A 274 -21.47 -7.28 -14.16
CA GLY A 274 -22.09 -6.07 -14.69
C GLY A 274 -22.28 -4.94 -13.67
N PHE A 275 -21.75 -5.08 -12.45
CA PHE A 275 -21.82 -4.04 -11.42
C PHE A 275 -20.70 -3.01 -11.54
N PRO A 276 -20.89 -1.78 -11.04
CA PRO A 276 -19.84 -0.77 -11.02
C PRO A 276 -18.56 -1.31 -10.36
N GLN A 277 -17.41 -0.94 -10.94
CA GLN A 277 -16.12 -1.31 -10.36
C GLN A 277 -15.97 -0.68 -8.96
N MET A 278 -15.37 -1.44 -8.02
CA MET A 278 -15.02 -0.96 -6.68
C MET A 278 -16.21 -0.64 -5.76
N LEU A 279 -17.19 -1.51 -5.75
CA LEU A 279 -18.28 -1.43 -4.74
C LEU A 279 -17.76 -1.62 -3.30
N LEU A 280 -16.73 -2.43 -3.09
CA LEU A 280 -16.11 -2.61 -1.78
C LEU A 280 -14.91 -1.67 -1.62
N PRO A 281 -14.76 -1.04 -0.45
CA PRO A 281 -13.66 -0.13 -0.20
C PRO A 281 -12.32 -0.89 -0.20
N ILE A 282 -11.36 -0.38 -0.98
CA ILE A 282 -9.98 -0.86 -1.04
C ILE A 282 -9.10 0.23 -0.46
N ASP A 283 -8.18 -0.11 0.43
CA ASP A 283 -7.23 0.86 0.96
C ASP A 283 -6.30 1.38 -0.15
N GLN A 284 -6.37 2.66 -0.46
CA GLN A 284 -5.48 3.31 -1.41
C GLN A 284 -4.00 3.23 -1.01
N LEU A 285 -3.74 3.05 0.29
CA LEU A 285 -2.38 2.89 0.84
C LEU A 285 -1.84 1.46 0.70
N LEU A 286 -2.61 0.50 0.17
CA LEU A 286 -2.18 -0.90 0.03
C LEU A 286 -0.79 -1.03 -0.59
N TRP A 287 -0.59 -0.41 -1.75
CA TRP A 287 0.68 -0.49 -2.47
C TRP A 287 1.78 0.28 -1.76
N PHE A 288 1.46 1.44 -1.21
CA PHE A 288 2.38 2.25 -0.40
C PHE A 288 2.88 1.48 0.83
N LYS A 289 1.97 0.87 1.58
CA LYS A 289 2.31 0.02 2.73
C LYS A 289 3.23 -1.15 2.32
N SER A 290 2.97 -1.77 1.19
CA SER A 290 3.80 -2.88 0.70
C SER A 290 5.26 -2.49 0.44
N TYR A 291 5.52 -1.25 0.02
CA TYR A 291 6.88 -0.76 -0.19
C TYR A 291 7.60 -0.42 1.11
N LEU A 292 6.87 -0.03 2.14
CA LEU A 292 7.45 0.41 3.40
C LEU A 292 7.67 -0.72 4.41
N TYR A 293 6.79 -1.73 4.43
CA TYR A 293 6.92 -2.86 5.35
C TYR A 293 7.87 -3.93 4.79
N LYS A 294 8.98 -4.16 5.50
CA LYS A 294 9.98 -5.17 5.15
C LYS A 294 10.18 -6.17 6.27
N SER A 295 10.32 -7.44 5.92
CA SER A 295 10.60 -8.49 6.90
C SER A 295 12.09 -8.52 7.25
N ARG A 296 12.41 -8.56 8.55
CA ARG A 296 13.79 -8.71 9.04
C ARG A 296 14.44 -10.04 8.67
N SER A 297 13.64 -11.06 8.37
CA SER A 297 14.16 -12.40 8.03
C SER A 297 14.87 -12.46 6.68
N TYR A 298 14.86 -11.36 5.92
CA TYR A 298 15.48 -11.26 4.59
C TYR A 298 16.39 -10.03 4.43
N ALA A 299 16.65 -9.29 5.52
CA ALA A 299 17.51 -8.10 5.52
C ALA A 299 18.98 -8.45 5.80
#